data_69971e07be91f8d408cfddc0958f30a8
#
_entry.id   69971e07be91f8d408cfddc0958f30a8
#
_cell.length_a   1.000
_cell.length_b   1.000
_cell.length_c   1.000
_cell.angle_alpha   90.00
_cell.angle_beta   90.00
_cell.angle_gamma   90.00
#
_symmetry.space_group_name_H-M   'P 1'
#
loop_
_entity.id
_entity.type
_entity.pdbx_description
1 polymer ?
#
loop_
_entity_poly.entity_id
_entity_poly.type
_entity_poly.pdbx_seq_one_letter_code
_entity_poly.pdbx_strand_id
1 'polypeptide(L)'
;SHTILDAERNATYHSVHGAIQESRHVYMAAGLHQWMQNQPGAAVLNILDVGFGTGLNALLTLEATQPKPLNIHYHAIEPFPLNEQEIKGLNYCAALQRPNLALPFRRMHFAMENKPVAVSPQFALYRHSTTVQDFRYPQVFGLVYYDAFAPGVQPELWTVKVFKHLFNLMLARGILVTYCCKGDVRRALLAAGFRIEKIPGPAHKREMIRAVKE
;
A
#
# COMPACT_ATOMS: atom_id res chain seq x y z
N SER A 1 -17.48 -1.55 -5.52
CA SER A 1 -16.60 -0.41 -5.84
C SER A 1 -16.09 -0.55 -7.26
N HIS A 2 -15.90 0.54 -7.94
CA HIS A 2 -15.36 0.56 -9.30
C HIS A 2 -13.87 0.25 -9.26
N THR A 3 -13.36 -0.38 -10.34
CA THR A 3 -11.94 -0.49 -10.62
C THR A 3 -11.65 0.22 -11.93
N ILE A 4 -10.46 0.79 -12.07
CA ILE A 4 -10.01 1.43 -13.30
C ILE A 4 -9.24 0.39 -14.12
N LEU A 5 -9.52 0.35 -15.42
CA LEU A 5 -8.76 -0.43 -16.40
C LEU A 5 -7.61 0.44 -16.92
N ASP A 6 -6.37 0.00 -16.68
CA ASP A 6 -5.21 0.54 -17.39
C ASP A 6 -5.21 -0.07 -18.80
N ALA A 7 -5.58 0.74 -19.79
CA ALA A 7 -5.71 0.29 -21.18
C ALA A 7 -4.35 -0.05 -21.82
N GLU A 8 -3.26 0.60 -21.39
CA GLU A 8 -1.91 0.34 -21.92
C GLU A 8 -1.37 -0.99 -21.43
N ARG A 9 -1.68 -1.37 -20.18
CA ARG A 9 -1.23 -2.62 -19.57
C ARG A 9 -2.28 -3.74 -19.65
N ASN A 10 -3.47 -3.43 -20.16
CA ASN A 10 -4.64 -4.33 -20.15
C ASN A 10 -4.84 -5.00 -18.77
N ALA A 11 -4.71 -4.22 -17.73
CA ALA A 11 -4.79 -4.66 -16.34
C ALA A 11 -5.70 -3.75 -15.53
N THR A 12 -6.39 -4.31 -14.52
CA THR A 12 -7.21 -3.54 -13.60
C THR A 12 -6.41 -3.20 -12.33
N TYR A 13 -6.61 -1.99 -11.80
CA TYR A 13 -5.97 -1.56 -10.56
C TYR A 13 -6.34 -2.44 -9.36
N HIS A 14 -7.55 -3.00 -9.34
CA HIS A 14 -8.01 -3.89 -8.27
C HIS A 14 -8.85 -5.04 -8.83
N SER A 15 -9.09 -6.05 -7.99
CA SER A 15 -9.99 -7.15 -8.29
C SER A 15 -11.39 -6.65 -8.68
N VAL A 16 -11.93 -7.18 -9.76
CA VAL A 16 -13.33 -6.96 -10.19
C VAL A 16 -14.36 -7.42 -9.14
N HIS A 17 -13.95 -8.28 -8.19
CA HIS A 17 -14.79 -8.86 -7.16
C HIS A 17 -14.92 -8.03 -5.87
N GLY A 18 -14.25 -6.88 -5.77
CA GLY A 18 -14.40 -5.99 -4.62
C GLY A 18 -13.10 -5.41 -4.09
N ALA A 19 -12.62 -4.33 -4.72
CA ALA A 19 -11.41 -3.61 -4.33
C ALA A 19 -11.32 -3.32 -2.82
N ILE A 20 -12.39 -2.79 -2.24
CA ILE A 20 -12.43 -2.44 -0.80
C ILE A 20 -12.24 -3.68 0.08
N GLN A 21 -12.89 -4.79 -0.26
CA GLN A 21 -12.79 -6.02 0.54
C GLN A 21 -11.38 -6.61 0.47
N GLU A 22 -10.77 -6.65 -0.73
CA GLU A 22 -9.40 -7.11 -0.91
C GLU A 22 -8.41 -6.23 -0.14
N SER A 23 -8.49 -4.91 -0.30
CA SER A 23 -7.61 -3.98 0.42
C SER A 23 -7.78 -4.06 1.95
N ARG A 24 -9.02 -4.19 2.45
CA ARG A 24 -9.26 -4.40 3.88
C ARG A 24 -8.62 -5.68 4.40
N HIS A 25 -8.64 -6.75 3.62
CA HIS A 25 -8.05 -8.02 4.03
C HIS A 25 -6.51 -7.95 3.99
N VAL A 26 -5.95 -7.56 2.84
CA VAL A 26 -4.49 -7.62 2.58
C VAL A 26 -3.76 -6.52 3.33
N TYR A 27 -4.18 -5.26 3.18
CA TYR A 27 -3.40 -4.13 3.65
C TYR A 27 -3.82 -3.67 5.05
N MET A 28 -5.12 -3.69 5.36
CA MET A 28 -5.57 -3.29 6.68
C MET A 28 -5.43 -4.42 7.71
N ALA A 29 -6.05 -5.57 7.49
CA ALA A 29 -6.04 -6.66 8.50
C ALA A 29 -4.65 -7.28 8.65
N ALA A 30 -4.06 -7.77 7.55
CA ALA A 30 -2.78 -8.47 7.59
C ALA A 30 -1.56 -7.55 7.72
N GLY A 31 -1.69 -6.26 7.33
CA GLY A 31 -0.64 -5.24 7.42
C GLY A 31 -0.81 -4.35 8.65
N LEU A 32 -1.66 -3.32 8.53
CA LEU A 32 -1.79 -2.25 9.51
C LEU A 32 -2.20 -2.75 10.91
N HIS A 33 -3.26 -3.52 11.00
CA HIS A 33 -3.74 -4.01 12.30
C HIS A 33 -2.73 -4.95 12.95
N GLN A 34 -2.08 -5.82 12.16
CA GLN A 34 -1.01 -6.68 12.69
C GLN A 34 0.18 -5.86 13.18
N TRP A 35 0.58 -4.82 12.44
CA TRP A 35 1.66 -3.94 12.89
C TRP A 35 1.30 -3.23 14.21
N MET A 36 0.09 -2.70 14.32
CA MET A 36 -0.39 -2.07 15.55
C MET A 36 -0.45 -3.04 16.74
N GLN A 37 -0.80 -4.31 16.50
CA GLN A 37 -0.75 -5.35 17.53
C GLN A 37 0.67 -5.67 17.99
N ASN A 38 1.62 -5.67 17.06
CA ASN A 38 3.02 -5.95 17.34
C ASN A 38 3.74 -4.75 18.02
N GLN A 39 3.21 -3.54 17.88
CA GLN A 39 3.78 -2.28 18.37
C GLN A 39 2.74 -1.48 19.20
N PRO A 40 2.23 -2.06 20.30
CA PRO A 40 1.26 -1.36 21.14
C PRO A 40 1.91 -0.11 21.75
N GLY A 41 1.24 1.03 21.62
CA GLY A 41 1.76 2.31 22.15
C GLY A 41 2.70 3.07 21.21
N ALA A 42 2.95 2.59 20.00
CA ALA A 42 3.71 3.37 19.01
C ALA A 42 2.99 4.70 18.71
N ALA A 43 3.73 5.80 18.76
CA ALA A 43 3.20 7.14 18.48
C ALA A 43 3.26 7.51 16.98
N VAL A 44 4.12 6.85 16.21
CA VAL A 44 4.37 7.15 14.80
C VAL A 44 4.52 5.87 14.00
N LEU A 45 3.94 5.84 12.81
CA LEU A 45 4.15 4.80 11.80
C LEU A 45 4.48 5.43 10.46
N ASN A 46 5.64 5.08 9.89
CA ASN A 46 5.96 5.35 8.50
C ASN A 46 5.52 4.16 7.64
N ILE A 47 4.64 4.42 6.68
CA ILE A 47 4.14 3.45 5.70
C ILE A 47 4.72 3.76 4.34
N LEU A 48 5.19 2.75 3.63
CA LEU A 48 5.53 2.85 2.21
C LEU A 48 4.49 2.07 1.40
N ASP A 49 3.83 2.76 0.49
CA ASP A 49 2.84 2.20 -0.44
C ASP A 49 3.46 2.18 -1.85
N VAL A 50 3.72 0.99 -2.36
CA VAL A 50 4.28 0.77 -3.70
C VAL A 50 3.13 0.46 -4.65
N GLY A 51 2.77 1.43 -5.48
CA GLY A 51 1.58 1.42 -6.33
C GLY A 51 0.40 2.12 -5.66
N PHE A 52 0.51 3.45 -5.49
CA PHE A 52 -0.59 4.26 -4.93
C PHE A 52 -1.88 4.12 -5.73
N GLY A 53 -1.78 4.09 -7.07
CA GLY A 53 -2.89 3.84 -7.98
C GLY A 53 -4.12 4.72 -7.69
N THR A 54 -5.23 4.07 -7.31
CA THR A 54 -6.50 4.75 -6.99
C THR A 54 -6.52 5.39 -5.59
N GLY A 55 -5.48 5.24 -4.78
CA GLY A 55 -5.41 5.78 -3.42
C GLY A 55 -6.28 5.06 -2.39
N LEU A 56 -6.82 3.88 -2.72
CA LEU A 56 -7.72 3.14 -1.83
C LEU A 56 -7.03 2.71 -0.54
N ASN A 57 -5.80 2.21 -0.61
CA ASN A 57 -5.05 1.79 0.59
C ASN A 57 -4.79 2.96 1.53
N ALA A 58 -4.45 4.15 0.99
CA ALA A 58 -4.28 5.36 1.78
C ALA A 58 -5.59 5.82 2.44
N LEU A 59 -6.70 5.78 1.70
CA LEU A 59 -8.03 6.12 2.22
C LEU A 59 -8.45 5.21 3.38
N LEU A 60 -8.29 3.89 3.22
CA LEU A 60 -8.61 2.91 4.25
C LEU A 60 -7.67 3.02 5.46
N THR A 61 -6.40 3.34 5.24
CA THR A 61 -5.45 3.61 6.33
C THR A 61 -5.89 4.85 7.13
N LEU A 62 -6.28 5.93 6.46
CA LEU A 62 -6.82 7.11 7.12
C LEU A 62 -8.08 6.76 7.94
N GLU A 63 -9.05 6.04 7.35
CA GLU A 63 -10.27 5.59 8.05
C GLU A 63 -9.92 4.80 9.32
N ALA A 64 -8.99 3.86 9.23
CA ALA A 64 -8.64 2.95 10.33
C ALA A 64 -7.85 3.65 11.45
N THR A 65 -7.13 4.73 11.15
CA THR A 65 -6.23 5.39 12.10
C THR A 65 -6.79 6.69 12.71
N GLN A 66 -7.80 7.31 12.09
CA GLN A 66 -8.43 8.54 12.61
C GLN A 66 -8.80 8.50 14.11
N PRO A 67 -9.35 7.41 14.67
CA PRO A 67 -9.73 7.38 16.08
C PRO A 67 -8.56 7.02 17.03
N LYS A 68 -7.33 6.92 16.53
CA LYS A 68 -6.18 6.43 17.30
C LYS A 68 -5.13 7.53 17.50
N PRO A 69 -4.41 7.53 18.64
CA PRO A 69 -3.29 8.45 18.88
C PRO A 69 -2.02 8.00 18.15
N LEU A 70 -2.13 7.75 16.85
CA LEU A 70 -1.05 7.25 15.98
C LEU A 70 -0.85 8.22 14.82
N ASN A 71 0.32 8.84 14.74
CA ASN A 71 0.70 9.69 13.63
C ASN A 71 1.17 8.83 12.44
N ILE A 72 0.57 9.03 11.29
CA ILE A 72 0.90 8.32 10.05
C ILE A 72 1.70 9.24 9.13
N HIS A 73 2.87 8.77 8.73
CA HIS A 73 3.64 9.31 7.62
C HIS A 73 3.52 8.33 6.45
N TYR A 74 2.65 8.67 5.51
CA TYR A 74 2.30 7.80 4.39
C TYR A 74 3.07 8.20 3.14
N HIS A 75 4.00 7.36 2.69
CA HIS A 75 4.81 7.56 1.50
C HIS A 75 4.25 6.73 0.36
N ALA A 76 3.72 7.40 -0.65
CA ALA A 76 3.10 6.78 -1.83
C ALA A 76 4.03 6.89 -3.03
N ILE A 77 4.48 5.75 -3.56
CA ILE A 77 5.23 5.67 -4.81
C ILE A 77 4.24 5.40 -5.95
N GLU A 78 4.21 6.31 -6.92
CA GLU A 78 3.38 6.17 -8.12
C GLU A 78 4.01 6.95 -9.29
N PRO A 79 4.66 6.27 -10.23
CA PRO A 79 5.27 6.93 -11.39
C PRO A 79 4.24 7.44 -12.41
N PHE A 80 3.01 6.90 -12.40
CA PHE A 80 1.95 7.20 -13.38
C PHE A 80 0.65 7.58 -12.66
N PRO A 81 0.58 8.76 -12.03
CA PRO A 81 -0.60 9.16 -11.27
C PRO A 81 -1.83 9.31 -12.17
N LEU A 82 -3.00 8.98 -11.61
CA LEU A 82 -4.28 9.12 -12.29
C LEU A 82 -4.54 10.58 -12.69
N ASN A 83 -5.19 10.77 -13.82
CA ASN A 83 -5.66 12.07 -14.27
C ASN A 83 -6.94 12.50 -13.51
N GLU A 84 -7.33 13.76 -13.68
CA GLU A 84 -8.46 14.33 -12.94
C GLU A 84 -9.80 13.66 -13.26
N GLN A 85 -10.01 13.18 -14.49
CA GLN A 85 -11.26 12.50 -14.89
C GLN A 85 -11.35 11.12 -14.21
N GLU A 86 -10.23 10.38 -14.16
CA GLU A 86 -10.15 9.09 -13.47
C GLU A 86 -10.42 9.25 -11.98
N ILE A 87 -9.81 10.27 -11.36
CA ILE A 87 -10.02 10.56 -9.92
C ILE A 87 -11.49 10.91 -9.64
N LYS A 88 -12.14 11.69 -10.48
CA LYS A 88 -13.58 12.02 -10.34
C LYS A 88 -14.50 10.80 -10.45
N GLY A 89 -14.07 9.78 -11.19
CA GLY A 89 -14.81 8.51 -11.33
C GLY A 89 -14.73 7.59 -10.11
N LEU A 90 -13.83 7.86 -9.14
CA LEU A 90 -13.67 7.04 -7.96
C LEU A 90 -14.80 7.24 -6.96
N ASN A 91 -15.49 6.17 -6.58
CA ASN A 91 -16.67 6.21 -5.71
C ASN A 91 -16.44 5.62 -4.31
N TYR A 92 -15.18 5.50 -3.86
CA TYR A 92 -14.86 4.80 -2.62
C TYR A 92 -15.51 5.41 -1.38
N CYS A 93 -15.52 6.74 -1.25
CA CYS A 93 -16.13 7.41 -0.09
C CYS A 93 -17.64 7.14 0.00
N ALA A 94 -18.34 7.09 -1.15
CA ALA A 94 -19.75 6.71 -1.21
C ALA A 94 -19.94 5.22 -0.88
N ALA A 95 -19.15 4.33 -1.47
CA ALA A 95 -19.20 2.89 -1.22
C ALA A 95 -18.88 2.52 0.24
N LEU A 96 -18.02 3.29 0.89
CA LEU A 96 -17.71 3.18 2.32
C LEU A 96 -18.75 3.82 3.23
N GLN A 97 -19.68 4.60 2.68
CA GLN A 97 -20.63 5.44 3.44
C GLN A 97 -19.90 6.43 4.39
N ARG A 98 -18.81 7.02 3.89
CA ARG A 98 -17.94 7.94 4.62
C ARG A 98 -17.79 9.27 3.85
N PRO A 99 -18.84 10.08 3.72
CA PRO A 99 -18.78 11.33 2.96
C PRO A 99 -17.77 12.33 3.54
N ASN A 100 -17.50 12.28 4.85
CA ASN A 100 -16.50 13.08 5.52
C ASN A 100 -15.06 12.82 5.05
N LEU A 101 -14.79 11.68 4.41
CA LEU A 101 -13.49 11.35 3.84
C LEU A 101 -13.30 11.89 2.41
N ALA A 102 -14.32 12.45 1.76
CA ALA A 102 -14.23 12.91 0.38
C ALA A 102 -13.19 14.02 0.19
N LEU A 103 -13.18 15.03 1.07
CA LEU A 103 -12.19 16.10 1.00
C LEU A 103 -10.76 15.62 1.31
N PRO A 104 -10.50 14.87 2.39
CA PRO A 104 -9.21 14.21 2.61
C PRO A 104 -8.74 13.36 1.43
N PHE A 105 -9.62 12.53 0.86
CA PHE A 105 -9.30 11.68 -0.27
C PHE A 105 -8.89 12.49 -1.51
N ARG A 106 -9.62 13.55 -1.82
CA ARG A 106 -9.24 14.47 -2.90
C ARG A 106 -7.87 15.11 -2.63
N ARG A 107 -7.58 15.54 -1.41
CA ARG A 107 -6.27 16.09 -1.04
C ARG A 107 -5.13 15.10 -1.28
N MET A 108 -5.37 13.79 -1.09
CA MET A 108 -4.35 12.77 -1.36
C MET A 108 -3.94 12.75 -2.84
N HIS A 109 -4.88 12.87 -3.77
CA HIS A 109 -4.60 12.85 -5.20
C HIS A 109 -3.92 14.13 -5.73
N PHE A 110 -4.23 15.28 -5.12
CA PHE A 110 -3.67 16.57 -5.51
C PHE A 110 -2.53 17.05 -4.58
N ALA A 111 -2.00 16.15 -3.76
CA ALA A 111 -0.86 16.46 -2.90
C ALA A 111 0.37 16.83 -3.74
N MET A 112 1.12 17.84 -3.27
CA MET A 112 2.38 18.23 -3.90
C MET A 112 3.41 17.11 -3.78
N GLU A 113 4.18 16.93 -4.85
CA GLU A 113 5.24 15.91 -4.88
C GLU A 113 6.38 16.25 -3.92
N ASN A 114 6.95 15.21 -3.33
CA ASN A 114 8.14 15.28 -2.46
C ASN A 114 8.01 16.24 -1.27
N LYS A 115 6.78 16.61 -0.90
CA LYS A 115 6.49 17.44 0.29
C LYS A 115 5.40 16.81 1.13
N PRO A 116 5.46 16.94 2.47
CA PRO A 116 4.38 16.49 3.33
C PRO A 116 3.12 17.33 3.11
N VAL A 117 2.00 16.65 2.87
CA VAL A 117 0.69 17.28 2.82
C VAL A 117 -0.15 16.72 3.97
N ALA A 118 -0.57 17.59 4.88
CA ALA A 118 -1.46 17.21 5.97
C ALA A 118 -2.84 16.87 5.41
N VAL A 119 -3.18 15.59 5.38
CA VAL A 119 -4.50 15.09 4.99
C VAL A 119 -5.47 15.18 6.17
N SER A 120 -4.97 14.91 7.38
CA SER A 120 -5.62 15.14 8.66
C SER A 120 -4.55 15.52 9.72
N PRO A 121 -4.94 15.90 10.94
CA PRO A 121 -3.98 16.26 11.99
C PRO A 121 -2.93 15.18 12.28
N GLN A 122 -3.28 13.92 12.11
CA GLN A 122 -2.41 12.77 12.38
C GLN A 122 -2.01 11.98 11.12
N PHE A 123 -2.26 12.52 9.92
CA PHE A 123 -1.95 11.84 8.67
C PHE A 123 -1.28 12.79 7.69
N ALA A 124 0.02 12.61 7.49
CA ALA A 124 0.81 13.31 6.48
C ALA A 124 1.08 12.38 5.30
N LEU A 125 0.74 12.83 4.09
CA LEU A 125 1.01 12.11 2.84
C LEU A 125 2.22 12.74 2.13
N TYR A 126 3.11 11.89 1.64
CA TYR A 126 4.25 12.21 0.79
C TYR A 126 4.08 11.47 -0.53
N ARG A 127 3.85 12.19 -1.63
CA ARG A 127 3.80 11.59 -2.97
C ARG A 127 5.17 11.61 -3.62
N HIS A 128 5.52 10.50 -4.25
CA HIS A 128 6.79 10.30 -4.94
C HIS A 128 6.51 9.78 -6.36
N SER A 129 6.65 10.67 -7.38
CA SER A 129 6.55 10.30 -8.80
C SER A 129 7.87 9.67 -9.25
N THR A 130 8.13 8.48 -8.74
CA THR A 130 9.35 7.70 -9.00
C THR A 130 9.03 6.22 -9.05
N THR A 131 9.94 5.42 -9.56
CA THR A 131 9.84 3.96 -9.47
C THR A 131 10.33 3.47 -8.11
N VAL A 132 9.91 2.28 -7.70
CA VAL A 132 10.43 1.66 -6.46
C VAL A 132 11.92 1.37 -6.54
N GLN A 133 12.45 1.11 -7.75
CA GLN A 133 13.87 0.87 -7.98
C GLN A 133 14.73 2.12 -7.76
N ASP A 134 14.17 3.30 -8.05
CA ASP A 134 14.87 4.59 -7.95
C ASP A 134 14.56 5.35 -6.65
N PHE A 135 13.55 4.92 -5.92
CA PHE A 135 13.19 5.54 -4.65
C PHE A 135 14.32 5.41 -3.63
N ARG A 136 14.72 6.54 -3.04
CA ARG A 136 15.76 6.59 -2.00
C ARG A 136 15.22 7.30 -0.78
N TYR A 137 15.30 6.64 0.35
CA TYR A 137 14.83 7.15 1.63
C TYR A 137 15.61 6.52 2.79
N PRO A 138 15.68 7.16 3.96
CA PRO A 138 16.26 6.53 5.16
C PRO A 138 15.52 5.24 5.55
N GLN A 139 16.16 4.41 6.35
CA GLN A 139 15.58 3.20 6.93
C GLN A 139 14.58 3.58 8.04
N VAL A 140 13.32 3.77 7.69
CA VAL A 140 12.29 4.28 8.61
C VAL A 140 10.95 3.54 8.53
N PHE A 141 10.74 2.68 7.54
CA PHE A 141 9.42 2.10 7.28
C PHE A 141 9.12 0.92 8.20
N GLY A 142 8.07 1.05 9.01
CA GLY A 142 7.52 -0.04 9.82
C GLY A 142 6.56 -0.94 9.04
N LEU A 143 5.95 -0.41 7.98
CA LEU A 143 4.97 -1.14 7.16
C LEU A 143 5.17 -0.82 5.68
N VAL A 144 5.12 -1.84 4.84
CA VAL A 144 5.14 -1.71 3.38
C VAL A 144 3.90 -2.37 2.80
N TYR A 145 3.11 -1.62 2.06
CA TYR A 145 2.07 -2.14 1.17
C TYR A 145 2.71 -2.34 -0.20
N TYR A 146 2.78 -3.59 -0.65
CA TYR A 146 3.32 -3.92 -1.95
C TYR A 146 2.19 -4.28 -2.91
N ASP A 147 1.63 -3.24 -3.55
CA ASP A 147 0.43 -3.30 -4.40
C ASP A 147 0.73 -3.00 -5.87
N ALA A 148 1.91 -3.40 -6.32
CA ALA A 148 2.31 -3.31 -7.73
C ALA A 148 1.45 -4.22 -8.61
N PHE A 149 1.36 -3.92 -9.91
CA PHE A 149 0.72 -4.82 -10.89
C PHE A 149 1.35 -6.21 -10.84
N ALA A 150 0.53 -7.22 -11.16
CA ALA A 150 0.92 -8.64 -11.03
C ALA A 150 2.24 -8.98 -11.74
N PRO A 151 2.97 -10.00 -11.27
CA PRO A 151 4.26 -10.42 -11.88
C PRO A 151 4.19 -10.76 -13.36
N GLY A 152 3.01 -11.10 -13.89
CA GLY A 152 2.80 -11.32 -15.32
C GLY A 152 2.69 -10.02 -16.14
N VAL A 153 2.45 -8.88 -15.47
CA VAL A 153 2.29 -7.54 -16.08
C VAL A 153 3.57 -6.75 -15.93
N GLN A 154 4.16 -6.75 -14.73
CA GLN A 154 5.38 -6.01 -14.39
C GLN A 154 6.39 -6.91 -13.66
N PRO A 155 7.01 -7.91 -14.34
CA PRO A 155 7.92 -8.86 -13.70
C PRO A 155 9.15 -8.20 -13.06
N GLU A 156 9.60 -7.06 -13.58
CA GLU A 156 10.75 -6.30 -13.10
C GLU A 156 10.57 -5.75 -11.67
N LEU A 157 9.34 -5.61 -11.19
CA LEU A 157 9.05 -5.19 -9.82
C LEU A 157 9.16 -6.33 -8.81
N TRP A 158 9.10 -7.60 -9.24
CA TRP A 158 9.02 -8.78 -8.37
C TRP A 158 10.34 -9.53 -8.23
N THR A 159 11.44 -8.80 -8.30
CA THR A 159 12.80 -9.36 -8.29
C THR A 159 13.41 -9.32 -6.87
N VAL A 160 14.40 -10.19 -6.63
CA VAL A 160 15.22 -10.15 -5.40
C VAL A 160 15.82 -8.78 -5.16
N LYS A 161 16.27 -8.09 -6.23
CA LYS A 161 16.88 -6.76 -6.14
C LYS A 161 15.90 -5.72 -5.56
N VAL A 162 14.65 -5.72 -6.03
CA VAL A 162 13.61 -4.82 -5.53
C VAL A 162 13.27 -5.13 -4.08
N PHE A 163 13.06 -6.40 -3.74
CA PHE A 163 12.74 -6.78 -2.36
C PHE A 163 13.91 -6.55 -1.40
N LYS A 164 15.15 -6.71 -1.83
CA LYS A 164 16.33 -6.36 -1.02
C LYS A 164 16.43 -4.86 -0.79
N HIS A 165 16.09 -4.07 -1.81
CA HIS A 165 16.00 -2.62 -1.65
C HIS A 165 14.95 -2.23 -0.60
N LEU A 166 13.73 -2.77 -0.70
CA LEU A 166 12.67 -2.54 0.29
C LEU A 166 13.09 -3.02 1.70
N PHE A 167 13.72 -4.20 1.80
CA PHE A 167 14.25 -4.70 3.06
C PHE A 167 15.18 -3.69 3.75
N ASN A 168 16.05 -3.03 2.97
CA ASN A 168 16.97 -2.03 3.50
C ASN A 168 16.28 -0.74 3.98
N LEU A 169 15.13 -0.40 3.41
CA LEU A 169 14.31 0.77 3.82
C LEU A 169 13.47 0.51 5.07
N MET A 170 13.27 -0.75 5.44
CA MET A 170 12.40 -1.14 6.56
C MET A 170 13.15 -1.20 7.88
N LEU A 171 12.47 -0.88 8.96
CA LEU A 171 12.91 -1.11 10.33
C LEU A 171 12.90 -2.60 10.66
N ALA A 172 13.65 -3.02 11.67
CA ALA A 172 13.54 -4.35 12.25
C ALA A 172 12.10 -4.58 12.76
N ARG A 173 11.59 -5.78 12.61
CA ARG A 173 10.19 -6.18 12.86
C ARG A 173 9.17 -5.48 11.95
N GLY A 174 9.62 -4.76 10.92
CA GLY A 174 8.76 -4.18 9.89
C GLY A 174 8.04 -5.28 9.08
N ILE A 175 6.83 -4.96 8.64
CA ILE A 175 5.94 -5.86 7.91
C ILE A 175 5.81 -5.39 6.46
N LEU A 176 5.96 -6.31 5.50
CA LEU A 176 5.55 -6.12 4.12
C LEU A 176 4.39 -7.06 3.82
N VAL A 177 3.31 -6.52 3.25
CA VAL A 177 2.15 -7.31 2.81
C VAL A 177 1.93 -7.15 1.31
N THR A 178 1.54 -8.25 0.68
CA THR A 178 1.17 -8.29 -0.74
C THR A 178 0.09 -9.33 -1.01
N TYR A 179 -0.77 -9.04 -1.96
CA TYR A 179 -1.81 -9.97 -2.42
C TYR A 179 -1.25 -11.18 -3.19
N CYS A 180 -0.01 -11.10 -3.65
CA CYS A 180 0.61 -12.09 -4.52
C CYS A 180 1.33 -13.18 -3.72
N CYS A 181 0.95 -14.45 -3.95
CA CYS A 181 1.56 -15.61 -3.28
C CYS A 181 2.31 -16.55 -4.24
N LYS A 182 2.63 -16.09 -5.49
CA LYS A 182 3.36 -16.91 -6.47
C LYS A 182 4.69 -17.41 -5.92
N GLY A 183 5.07 -18.63 -6.29
CA GLY A 183 6.30 -19.28 -5.81
C GLY A 183 7.57 -18.46 -6.07
N ASP A 184 7.67 -17.80 -7.23
CA ASP A 184 8.80 -16.95 -7.58
C ASP A 184 8.89 -15.73 -6.68
N VAL A 185 7.76 -15.06 -6.38
CA VAL A 185 7.67 -13.93 -5.46
C VAL A 185 8.12 -14.34 -4.05
N ARG A 186 7.63 -15.50 -3.58
CA ARG A 186 8.05 -16.04 -2.28
C ARG A 186 9.56 -16.30 -2.22
N ARG A 187 10.12 -16.94 -3.27
CA ARG A 187 11.57 -17.19 -3.34
C ARG A 187 12.37 -15.88 -3.34
N ALA A 188 11.90 -14.88 -4.07
CA ALA A 188 12.55 -13.57 -4.15
C ALA A 188 12.54 -12.83 -2.79
N LEU A 189 11.43 -12.88 -2.05
CA LEU A 189 11.34 -12.31 -0.70
C LEU A 189 12.26 -13.02 0.29
N LEU A 190 12.29 -14.36 0.28
CA LEU A 190 13.22 -15.15 1.13
C LEU A 190 14.69 -14.81 0.81
N ALA A 191 15.05 -14.77 -0.48
CA ALA A 191 16.40 -14.42 -0.91
C ALA A 191 16.79 -12.97 -0.56
N ALA A 192 15.80 -12.07 -0.43
CA ALA A 192 16.02 -10.70 0.03
C ALA A 192 16.24 -10.60 1.56
N GLY A 193 15.97 -11.65 2.33
CA GLY A 193 16.21 -11.72 3.77
C GLY A 193 14.94 -11.65 4.62
N PHE A 194 13.76 -11.66 4.03
CA PHE A 194 12.51 -11.68 4.80
C PHE A 194 12.19 -13.07 5.36
N ARG A 195 11.62 -13.11 6.55
CA ARG A 195 10.86 -14.26 7.02
C ARG A 195 9.45 -14.20 6.43
N ILE A 196 8.96 -15.31 5.91
CA ILE A 196 7.67 -15.37 5.21
C ILE A 196 6.62 -16.09 6.05
N GLU A 197 5.46 -15.46 6.15
CA GLU A 197 4.25 -16.06 6.69
C GLU A 197 3.22 -16.18 5.57
N LYS A 198 2.77 -17.41 5.30
CA LYS A 198 1.60 -17.66 4.48
C LYS A 198 0.36 -17.53 5.35
N ILE A 199 -0.51 -16.64 4.98
CA ILE A 199 -1.76 -16.41 5.70
C ILE A 199 -2.96 -16.55 4.76
N PRO A 200 -4.17 -16.77 5.26
CA PRO A 200 -5.35 -16.86 4.40
C PRO A 200 -5.48 -15.66 3.48
N GLY A 201 -5.72 -15.91 2.20
CA GLY A 201 -5.91 -14.88 1.19
C GLY A 201 -7.30 -14.23 1.24
N PRO A 202 -7.51 -13.11 0.53
CA PRO A 202 -8.84 -12.53 0.35
C PRO A 202 -9.74 -13.47 -0.46
N ALA A 203 -11.03 -13.12 -0.58
CA ALA A 203 -11.99 -13.91 -1.35
C ALA A 203 -11.43 -14.33 -2.72
N HIS A 204 -11.61 -15.61 -3.07
CA HIS A 204 -11.09 -16.27 -4.28
C HIS A 204 -9.57 -16.50 -4.35
N LYS A 205 -8.80 -16.17 -3.29
CA LYS A 205 -7.38 -16.51 -3.16
C LYS A 205 -7.15 -17.36 -1.90
N ARG A 206 -6.51 -18.53 -2.05
CA ARG A 206 -6.26 -19.43 -0.90
C ARG A 206 -5.29 -18.83 0.10
N GLU A 207 -4.27 -18.15 -0.37
CA GLU A 207 -3.16 -17.64 0.44
C GLU A 207 -2.72 -16.26 -0.05
N MET A 208 -2.14 -15.49 0.86
CA MET A 208 -1.36 -14.29 0.60
C MET A 208 -0.07 -14.29 1.42
N ILE A 209 0.81 -13.36 1.19
CA ILE A 209 2.10 -13.26 1.88
C ILE A 209 2.13 -12.07 2.82
N ARG A 210 2.56 -12.35 4.05
CA ARG A 210 3.13 -11.37 4.97
C ARG A 210 4.60 -11.69 5.14
N ALA A 211 5.47 -10.72 4.85
CA ALA A 211 6.91 -10.82 4.99
C ALA A 211 7.37 -9.93 6.13
N VAL A 212 8.25 -10.44 6.98
CA VAL A 212 8.73 -9.74 8.19
C VAL A 212 10.24 -9.59 8.10
N LYS A 213 10.75 -8.39 8.36
CA LYS A 213 12.16 -8.14 8.57
C LYS A 213 12.52 -8.47 10.01
N GLU A 214 13.35 -9.50 10.23
CA GLU A 214 13.91 -9.83 11.55
C GLU A 214 15.06 -8.93 11.93
#